data_7a3ac481a67576573a49273ce3ddcc10
#
_entry.id   7a3ac481a67576573a49273ce3ddcc10
#
_cell.length_a   1.000
_cell.length_b   1.000
_cell.length_c   1.000
_cell.angle_alpha   90.00
_cell.angle_beta   90.00
_cell.angle_gamma   90.00
#
_symmetry.space_group_name_H-M   'P 1'
#
loop_
_entity.id
_entity.type
_entity.pdbx_description
1 polymer ?
#
loop_
_entity_poly.entity_id
_entity_poly.type
_entity_poly.pdbx_seq_one_letter_code
_entity_poly.pdbx_strand_id
1 'polypeptide(L)'
;METIIIVAAVLISLVIGILVGVVIRKKIAESKINGAEEEAKKLVELAKIEADNLKKEEIFKAKEEIMNARNELDKEIKERRGEIQKQESRIIQKEENLERRSDNFEKKEKDLEREEQNLNERKQDVENLYTEQMKVLQDIAKLTQEEAKDQLLKSVEQDITSEKAALIRDLTQKAKDEALKNGREIVAYAIQKCAADHSAETTVSIVPLPSDDVKGRIIGREGRNIRALETLTGIDLIIDDTPEAVILSGFDPLRREVARIALEKLIDDGRIHPAKIEEMVEKAKQELAETIRSEGERAALESGVIGLNPELIKLLGKLKYRTSYGQNVLNHSIEVSNLARIMAEELGLDAKLARRAGLLHDIGKALDHDMEGTHVEIGVEILKKFKENPLVINAVEAHHGDVEPQTLEACLLYTSPSPRD
;
A
#
# COMPACT_ATOMS: atom_id res chain seq x y z
N MET A 1 51.85 -52.93 100.15
CA MET A 1 52.27 -53.03 98.68
C MET A 1 51.08 -53.11 97.79
N GLU A 2 49.92 -53.63 98.17
CA GLU A 2 48.75 -53.77 97.31
C GLU A 2 48.14 -52.41 96.85
N THR A 3 48.11 -51.40 97.71
CA THR A 3 47.51 -50.10 97.37
C THR A 3 48.29 -49.30 96.31
N ILE A 4 49.61 -49.49 96.24
CA ILE A 4 50.40 -48.88 95.20
C ILE A 4 50.19 -49.48 93.82
N ILE A 5 49.97 -50.79 93.82
CA ILE A 5 49.72 -51.47 92.53
C ILE A 5 48.36 -51.12 91.94
N ILE A 6 47.35 -50.94 92.79
CA ILE A 6 45.98 -50.51 92.36
C ILE A 6 46.04 -49.05 91.82
N VAL A 7 46.75 -48.19 92.51
CA VAL A 7 46.83 -46.80 91.99
C VAL A 7 47.60 -46.74 90.65
N ALA A 8 48.67 -47.56 90.55
CA ALA A 8 49.42 -47.60 89.27
C ALA A 8 48.51 -48.21 88.12
N ALA A 9 47.75 -49.22 88.41
CA ALA A 9 46.84 -49.81 87.36
C ALA A 9 45.76 -48.80 86.94
N VAL A 10 45.19 -48.06 87.86
CA VAL A 10 44.18 -46.98 87.51
C VAL A 10 44.81 -45.88 86.72
N LEU A 11 46.00 -45.46 87.05
CA LEU A 11 46.70 -44.43 86.24
C LEU A 11 47.07 -44.91 84.86
N ILE A 12 47.51 -46.17 84.73
CA ILE A 12 47.80 -46.76 83.40
C ILE A 12 46.51 -46.86 82.54
N SER A 13 45.44 -47.35 83.15
CA SER A 13 44.16 -47.47 82.44
C SER A 13 43.59 -46.09 82.02
N LEU A 14 43.82 -45.03 82.83
CA LEU A 14 43.41 -43.72 82.50
C LEU A 14 44.21 -43.17 81.32
N VAL A 15 45.53 -43.39 81.31
CA VAL A 15 46.39 -42.96 80.22
C VAL A 15 46.06 -43.67 78.89
N ILE A 16 45.78 -45.00 79.02
CA ILE A 16 45.37 -45.76 77.84
C ILE A 16 44.03 -45.27 77.29
N GLY A 17 43.08 -45.01 78.25
CA GLY A 17 41.75 -44.47 77.84
C GLY A 17 41.83 -43.14 77.11
N ILE A 18 42.71 -42.26 77.61
CA ILE A 18 42.93 -40.94 76.95
C ILE A 18 43.58 -41.13 75.58
N LEU A 19 44.57 -41.99 75.50
CA LEU A 19 45.24 -42.23 74.19
C LEU A 19 44.30 -42.84 73.13
N VAL A 20 43.47 -43.84 73.57
CA VAL A 20 42.47 -44.43 72.67
C VAL A 20 41.43 -43.40 72.25
N GLY A 21 40.98 -42.56 73.22
CA GLY A 21 40.03 -41.48 72.91
C GLY A 21 40.55 -40.45 71.93
N VAL A 22 41.81 -40.10 72.05
CA VAL A 22 42.45 -39.16 71.09
C VAL A 22 42.58 -39.74 69.69
N VAL A 23 42.97 -41.03 69.62
CA VAL A 23 43.09 -41.72 68.35
C VAL A 23 41.75 -41.91 67.65
N ILE A 24 40.72 -42.27 68.38
CA ILE A 24 39.35 -42.36 67.84
C ILE A 24 38.83 -41.01 67.40
N ARG A 25 39.03 -39.97 68.20
CA ARG A 25 38.61 -38.62 67.85
C ARG A 25 39.32 -38.10 66.60
N LYS A 26 40.61 -38.40 66.48
CA LYS A 26 41.41 -38.03 65.27
C LYS A 26 40.92 -38.75 64.02
N LYS A 27 40.68 -40.06 64.10
CA LYS A 27 40.10 -40.82 62.95
C LYS A 27 38.74 -40.35 62.55
N ILE A 28 37.85 -40.04 63.48
CA ILE A 28 36.50 -39.52 63.17
C ILE A 28 36.60 -38.13 62.55
N ALA A 29 37.50 -37.29 63.03
CA ALA A 29 37.68 -35.94 62.44
C ALA A 29 38.24 -36.03 61.01
N GLU A 30 39.26 -36.88 60.78
CA GLU A 30 39.84 -37.11 59.45
C GLU A 30 38.84 -37.72 58.47
N SER A 31 38.00 -38.65 58.92
CA SER A 31 36.94 -39.23 58.10
C SER A 31 35.86 -38.21 57.70
N LYS A 32 35.48 -37.29 58.60
CA LYS A 32 34.49 -36.22 58.30
C LYS A 32 35.08 -35.15 57.35
N ILE A 33 36.38 -34.82 57.51
CA ILE A 33 37.03 -33.85 56.66
C ILE A 33 37.20 -34.39 55.24
N ASN A 34 37.65 -35.64 55.09
CA ASN A 34 37.82 -36.32 53.80
C ASN A 34 36.49 -36.48 53.08
N GLY A 35 35.37 -36.79 53.82
CA GLY A 35 34.04 -36.88 53.25
C GLY A 35 33.53 -35.50 52.76
N ALA A 36 33.76 -34.45 53.53
CA ALA A 36 33.35 -33.09 53.11
C ALA A 36 34.15 -32.57 51.91
N GLU A 37 35.45 -32.90 51.85
CA GLU A 37 36.28 -32.54 50.68
C GLU A 37 35.87 -33.27 49.39
N GLU A 38 35.48 -34.52 49.53
CA GLU A 38 35.02 -35.30 48.38
C GLU A 38 33.65 -34.83 47.88
N GLU A 39 32.72 -34.49 48.79
CA GLU A 39 31.44 -33.85 48.43
C GLU A 39 31.64 -32.47 47.79
N ALA A 40 32.50 -31.68 48.35
CA ALA A 40 32.83 -30.34 47.78
C ALA A 40 33.43 -30.47 46.36
N LYS A 41 34.33 -31.44 46.15
CA LYS A 41 34.87 -31.72 44.80
C LYS A 41 33.80 -32.16 43.81
N LYS A 42 32.91 -33.04 44.21
CA LYS A 42 31.80 -33.49 43.38
C LYS A 42 30.83 -32.35 43.05
N LEU A 43 30.58 -31.45 44.03
CA LEU A 43 29.70 -30.29 43.80
C LEU A 43 30.34 -29.29 42.80
N VAL A 44 31.64 -29.07 42.92
CA VAL A 44 32.36 -28.20 41.98
C VAL A 44 32.44 -28.81 40.58
N GLU A 45 32.56 -30.11 40.47
CA GLU A 45 32.59 -30.81 39.19
C GLU A 45 31.22 -30.80 38.52
N LEU A 46 30.14 -31.02 39.27
CA LEU A 46 28.76 -30.88 38.79
C LEU A 46 28.48 -29.45 38.31
N ALA A 47 28.86 -28.44 39.11
CA ALA A 47 28.67 -27.06 38.74
C ALA A 47 29.45 -26.66 37.47
N LYS A 48 30.65 -27.24 37.25
CA LYS A 48 31.42 -27.04 36.01
C LYS A 48 30.72 -27.66 34.81
N ILE A 49 30.18 -28.86 34.94
CA ILE A 49 29.45 -29.56 33.87
C ILE A 49 28.18 -28.77 33.53
N GLU A 50 27.49 -28.25 34.54
CA GLU A 50 26.27 -27.46 34.34
C GLU A 50 26.58 -26.12 33.67
N ALA A 51 27.66 -25.45 34.09
CA ALA A 51 28.14 -24.22 33.43
C ALA A 51 28.58 -24.44 31.97
N ASP A 52 29.24 -25.56 31.69
CA ASP A 52 29.64 -25.89 30.31
C ASP A 52 28.43 -26.25 29.43
N ASN A 53 27.44 -26.90 30.01
CA ASN A 53 26.20 -27.19 29.27
C ASN A 53 25.40 -25.93 28.98
N LEU A 54 25.21 -25.06 29.99
CA LEU A 54 24.59 -23.73 29.79
C LEU A 54 25.33 -22.90 28.73
N LYS A 55 26.66 -22.89 28.81
CA LYS A 55 27.46 -22.18 27.82
C LYS A 55 27.28 -22.74 26.40
N LYS A 56 27.20 -24.05 26.25
CA LYS A 56 26.93 -24.67 24.95
C LYS A 56 25.54 -24.36 24.43
N GLU A 57 24.55 -24.38 25.31
CA GLU A 57 23.16 -24.04 24.97
C GLU A 57 23.03 -22.58 24.51
N GLU A 58 23.64 -21.65 25.24
CA GLU A 58 23.65 -20.23 24.86
C GLU A 58 24.41 -19.96 23.55
N ILE A 59 25.53 -20.65 23.32
CA ILE A 59 26.25 -20.57 22.05
C ILE A 59 25.40 -21.14 20.89
N PHE A 60 24.63 -22.20 21.16
CA PHE A 60 23.76 -22.79 20.16
C PHE A 60 22.60 -21.84 19.81
N LYS A 61 21.93 -21.29 20.84
CA LYS A 61 20.87 -20.28 20.63
C LYS A 61 21.38 -19.05 19.85
N ALA A 62 22.53 -18.53 20.25
CA ALA A 62 23.14 -17.39 19.55
C ALA A 62 23.46 -17.70 18.08
N LYS A 63 23.95 -18.92 17.81
CA LYS A 63 24.19 -19.36 16.43
C LYS A 63 22.91 -19.50 15.61
N GLU A 64 21.86 -20.01 16.22
CA GLU A 64 20.54 -20.13 15.58
C GLU A 64 19.94 -18.75 15.27
N GLU A 65 20.00 -17.80 16.21
CA GLU A 65 19.58 -16.43 15.99
C GLU A 65 20.36 -15.74 14.86
N ILE A 66 21.69 -15.92 14.84
CA ILE A 66 22.53 -15.37 13.76
C ILE A 66 22.17 -16.00 12.41
N MET A 67 21.87 -17.29 12.40
CA MET A 67 21.52 -17.99 11.16
C MET A 67 20.17 -17.54 10.64
N ASN A 68 19.19 -17.36 11.54
CA ASN A 68 17.87 -16.85 11.20
C ASN A 68 17.95 -15.39 10.70
N ALA A 69 18.69 -14.53 11.42
CA ALA A 69 18.92 -13.14 10.99
C ALA A 69 19.63 -13.05 9.62
N ARG A 70 20.58 -13.96 9.35
CA ARG A 70 21.20 -14.03 8.02
C ARG A 70 20.22 -14.43 6.93
N ASN A 71 19.40 -15.44 7.20
CA ASN A 71 18.42 -15.91 6.22
C ASN A 71 17.36 -14.82 5.91
N GLU A 72 16.92 -14.09 6.92
CA GLU A 72 16.02 -12.93 6.72
C GLU A 72 16.70 -11.82 5.91
N LEU A 73 17.94 -11.49 6.24
CA LEU A 73 18.69 -10.48 5.51
C LEU A 73 18.91 -10.88 4.04
N ASP A 74 19.27 -12.14 3.80
CA ASP A 74 19.47 -12.67 2.44
C ASP A 74 18.15 -12.63 1.63
N LYS A 75 17.02 -12.90 2.30
CA LYS A 75 15.70 -12.78 1.68
C LYS A 75 15.37 -11.34 1.33
N GLU A 76 15.56 -10.42 2.26
CA GLU A 76 15.34 -8.97 2.04
C GLU A 76 16.25 -8.42 0.92
N ILE A 77 17.51 -8.82 0.90
CA ILE A 77 18.45 -8.45 -0.17
C ILE A 77 17.97 -8.95 -1.53
N LYS A 78 17.44 -10.18 -1.57
CA LYS A 78 16.96 -10.78 -2.81
C LYS A 78 15.70 -10.09 -3.31
N GLU A 79 14.78 -9.76 -2.41
CA GLU A 79 13.56 -9.00 -2.72
C GLU A 79 13.91 -7.60 -3.22
N ARG A 80 14.75 -6.85 -2.49
CA ARG A 80 15.20 -5.51 -2.93
C ARG A 80 15.92 -5.53 -4.27
N ARG A 81 16.78 -6.54 -4.51
CA ARG A 81 17.42 -6.68 -5.82
C ARG A 81 16.40 -6.92 -6.94
N GLY A 82 15.37 -7.74 -6.66
CA GLY A 82 14.28 -7.98 -7.61
C GLY A 82 13.47 -6.72 -7.91
N GLU A 83 13.21 -5.89 -6.90
CA GLU A 83 12.53 -4.60 -7.09
C GLU A 83 13.38 -3.60 -7.88
N ILE A 84 14.66 -3.48 -7.55
CA ILE A 84 15.59 -2.62 -8.30
C ILE A 84 15.65 -3.04 -9.76
N GLN A 85 15.76 -4.34 -10.03
CA GLN A 85 15.81 -4.86 -11.40
C GLN A 85 14.51 -4.59 -12.18
N LYS A 86 13.35 -4.64 -11.50
CA LYS A 86 12.06 -4.24 -12.10
C LYS A 86 12.00 -2.74 -12.38
N GLN A 87 12.52 -1.92 -11.47
CA GLN A 87 12.58 -0.48 -11.67
C GLN A 87 13.54 -0.09 -12.80
N GLU A 88 14.73 -0.71 -12.86
CA GLU A 88 15.67 -0.51 -13.95
C GLU A 88 15.05 -0.87 -15.31
N SER A 89 14.36 -2.02 -15.39
CA SER A 89 13.67 -2.42 -16.62
C SER A 89 12.58 -1.42 -17.03
N ARG A 90 11.85 -0.87 -16.07
CA ARG A 90 10.84 0.17 -16.33
C ARG A 90 11.46 1.49 -16.78
N ILE A 91 12.60 1.86 -16.23
CA ILE A 91 13.33 3.07 -16.62
C ILE A 91 13.84 2.91 -18.05
N ILE A 92 14.49 1.79 -18.38
CA ILE A 92 14.97 1.49 -19.73
C ILE A 92 13.80 1.56 -20.75
N GLN A 93 12.65 0.94 -20.41
CA GLN A 93 11.48 1.02 -21.27
C GLN A 93 10.95 2.45 -21.47
N LYS A 94 11.00 3.27 -20.42
CA LYS A 94 10.61 4.68 -20.52
C LYS A 94 11.61 5.49 -21.36
N GLU A 95 12.90 5.24 -21.19
CA GLU A 95 13.95 5.89 -22.00
C GLU A 95 13.80 5.55 -23.47
N GLU A 96 13.64 4.26 -23.81
CA GLU A 96 13.38 3.84 -25.20
C GLU A 96 12.10 4.48 -25.79
N ASN A 97 11.07 4.61 -24.97
CA ASN A 97 9.81 5.24 -25.41
C ASN A 97 9.97 6.76 -25.60
N LEU A 98 10.75 7.41 -24.73
CA LEU A 98 11.07 8.82 -24.85
C LEU A 98 11.96 9.09 -26.07
N GLU A 99 12.95 8.25 -26.31
CA GLU A 99 13.82 8.34 -27.48
C GLU A 99 13.02 8.18 -28.78
N ARG A 100 12.16 7.15 -28.86
CA ARG A 100 11.24 7.00 -30.02
C ARG A 100 10.28 8.17 -30.20
N ARG A 101 9.82 8.78 -29.11
CA ARG A 101 8.99 9.99 -29.19
C ARG A 101 9.80 11.18 -29.66
N SER A 102 11.02 11.35 -29.16
CA SER A 102 11.93 12.41 -29.59
C SER A 102 12.23 12.32 -31.10
N ASP A 103 12.56 11.11 -31.56
CA ASP A 103 12.80 10.86 -33.00
C ASP A 103 11.56 11.14 -33.87
N ASN A 104 10.38 10.79 -33.36
CA ASN A 104 9.13 11.08 -34.04
C ASN A 104 8.81 12.59 -34.05
N PHE A 105 9.16 13.31 -32.99
CA PHE A 105 9.01 14.76 -32.97
C PHE A 105 9.98 15.44 -33.94
N GLU A 106 11.24 15.02 -33.95
CA GLU A 106 12.24 15.58 -34.89
C GLU A 106 11.87 15.30 -36.34
N LYS A 107 11.31 14.10 -36.65
CA LYS A 107 10.78 13.83 -38.00
C LYS A 107 9.58 14.71 -38.33
N LYS A 108 8.65 14.87 -37.41
CA LYS A 108 7.47 15.73 -37.62
C LYS A 108 7.88 17.22 -37.78
N GLU A 109 8.87 17.66 -37.04
CA GLU A 109 9.39 19.01 -37.14
C GLU A 109 10.02 19.25 -38.54
N LYS A 110 10.84 18.32 -39.04
CA LYS A 110 11.41 18.37 -40.40
C LYS A 110 10.34 18.26 -41.48
N ASP A 111 9.30 17.45 -41.26
CA ASP A 111 8.19 17.34 -42.20
C ASP A 111 7.36 18.65 -42.22
N LEU A 112 7.13 19.27 -41.06
CA LEU A 112 6.45 20.57 -40.96
C LEU A 112 7.27 21.71 -41.59
N GLU A 113 8.59 21.76 -41.34
CA GLU A 113 9.46 22.74 -42.01
C GLU A 113 9.44 22.58 -43.53
N ARG A 114 9.39 21.33 -44.02
CA ARG A 114 9.31 21.04 -45.46
C ARG A 114 7.94 21.41 -46.04
N GLU A 115 6.88 21.21 -45.26
CA GLU A 115 5.53 21.60 -45.65
C GLU A 115 5.35 23.11 -45.63
N GLU A 116 5.96 23.81 -44.70
CA GLU A 116 6.00 25.27 -44.61
C GLU A 116 6.80 25.88 -45.79
N GLN A 117 7.93 25.28 -46.13
CA GLN A 117 8.70 25.70 -47.32
C GLN A 117 7.91 25.51 -48.62
N ASN A 118 7.28 24.33 -48.81
CA ASN A 118 6.42 24.05 -49.95
C ASN A 118 5.20 24.99 -50.02
N LEU A 119 4.62 25.31 -48.86
CA LEU A 119 3.52 26.26 -48.76
C LEU A 119 3.97 27.68 -49.13
N ASN A 120 5.17 28.10 -48.72
CA ASN A 120 5.72 29.39 -49.06
C ASN A 120 6.08 29.49 -50.56
N GLU A 121 6.64 28.43 -51.15
CA GLU A 121 6.90 28.38 -52.60
C GLU A 121 5.58 28.45 -53.41
N ARG A 122 4.57 27.63 -53.01
CA ARG A 122 3.26 27.69 -53.66
C ARG A 122 2.58 29.06 -53.50
N LYS A 123 2.77 29.70 -52.35
CA LYS A 123 2.24 31.03 -52.08
C LYS A 123 2.89 32.08 -53.03
N GLN A 124 4.20 31.97 -53.24
CA GLN A 124 4.92 32.83 -54.20
C GLN A 124 4.50 32.58 -55.65
N ASP A 125 4.32 31.32 -56.02
CA ASP A 125 3.86 30.96 -57.38
C ASP A 125 2.44 31.47 -57.65
N VAL A 126 1.53 31.33 -56.66
CA VAL A 126 0.18 31.87 -56.75
C VAL A 126 0.20 33.41 -56.85
N GLU A 127 1.08 34.08 -56.14
CA GLU A 127 1.22 35.55 -56.16
C GLU A 127 1.78 36.05 -57.53
N ASN A 128 2.71 35.28 -58.07
CA ASN A 128 3.25 35.54 -59.43
C ASN A 128 2.20 35.33 -60.55
N LEU A 129 1.47 34.17 -60.45
CA LEU A 129 0.35 33.90 -61.40
C LEU A 129 -0.77 34.91 -61.25
N TYR A 130 -1.03 35.41 -60.08
CA TYR A 130 -2.04 36.43 -59.78
C TYR A 130 -1.65 37.79 -60.44
N THR A 131 -0.37 38.16 -60.30
CA THR A 131 0.14 39.40 -60.91
C THR A 131 0.15 39.32 -62.45
N GLU A 132 0.41 38.14 -63.00
CA GLU A 132 0.39 37.93 -64.48
C GLU A 132 -1.05 37.90 -65.00
N GLN A 133 -1.99 37.22 -64.33
CA GLN A 133 -3.41 37.28 -64.68
C GLN A 133 -4.01 38.68 -64.58
N MET A 134 -3.60 39.47 -63.58
CA MET A 134 -4.04 40.86 -63.42
C MET A 134 -3.57 41.74 -64.54
N LYS A 135 -2.33 41.55 -65.07
CA LYS A 135 -1.83 42.25 -66.25
C LYS A 135 -2.67 41.89 -67.49
N VAL A 136 -2.95 40.64 -67.72
CA VAL A 136 -3.77 40.16 -68.82
C VAL A 136 -5.21 40.66 -68.72
N LEU A 137 -5.81 40.65 -67.50
CA LEU A 137 -7.15 41.22 -67.30
C LEU A 137 -7.22 42.74 -67.49
N GLN A 138 -6.19 43.46 -67.06
CA GLN A 138 -6.10 44.90 -67.34
C GLN A 138 -6.07 45.24 -68.85
N ASP A 139 -5.34 44.41 -69.60
CA ASP A 139 -5.24 44.58 -71.05
C ASP A 139 -6.54 44.23 -71.79
N ILE A 140 -7.33 43.31 -71.34
CA ILE A 140 -8.59 42.80 -71.95
C ILE A 140 -9.81 43.58 -71.52
N ALA A 141 -9.94 43.96 -70.22
CA ALA A 141 -11.23 44.41 -69.66
C ALA A 141 -11.38 45.95 -69.61
N LYS A 142 -10.37 46.73 -69.82
CA LYS A 142 -10.38 48.22 -69.67
C LYS A 142 -10.98 48.70 -68.31
N LEU A 143 -10.94 47.78 -67.28
CA LEU A 143 -11.38 48.07 -65.91
C LEU A 143 -10.20 48.65 -65.11
N THR A 144 -10.50 49.55 -64.21
CA THR A 144 -9.49 50.05 -63.28
C THR A 144 -9.03 48.88 -62.37
N GLN A 145 -7.74 48.93 -61.99
CA GLN A 145 -7.11 47.85 -61.18
C GLN A 145 -7.85 47.53 -59.87
N GLU A 146 -8.51 48.53 -59.28
CA GLU A 146 -9.28 48.36 -58.02
C GLU A 146 -10.63 47.67 -58.20
N GLU A 147 -11.34 48.00 -59.32
CA GLU A 147 -12.67 47.35 -59.57
C GLU A 147 -12.53 45.89 -59.98
N ALA A 148 -11.49 45.48 -60.69
CA ALA A 148 -11.21 44.10 -61.06
C ALA A 148 -10.78 43.27 -59.79
N LYS A 149 -10.01 43.92 -58.93
CA LYS A 149 -9.58 43.32 -57.63
C LYS A 149 -10.74 43.04 -56.70
N ASP A 150 -11.69 43.94 -56.58
CA ASP A 150 -12.85 43.82 -55.69
C ASP A 150 -13.84 42.72 -56.16
N GLN A 151 -14.05 42.59 -57.47
CA GLN A 151 -14.89 41.52 -58.03
C GLN A 151 -14.21 40.16 -57.91
N LEU A 152 -12.92 40.04 -58.12
CA LEU A 152 -12.17 38.81 -58.02
C LEU A 152 -12.08 38.36 -56.56
N LEU A 153 -11.82 39.24 -55.61
CA LEU A 153 -11.78 38.97 -54.20
C LEU A 153 -13.12 38.41 -53.67
N LYS A 154 -14.24 39.03 -54.07
CA LYS A 154 -15.57 38.54 -53.69
C LYS A 154 -15.89 37.15 -54.22
N SER A 155 -15.50 36.83 -55.46
CA SER A 155 -15.70 35.51 -56.03
C SER A 155 -14.83 34.43 -55.34
N VAL A 156 -13.56 34.71 -55.16
CA VAL A 156 -12.61 33.77 -54.51
C VAL A 156 -12.94 33.53 -53.02
N GLU A 157 -13.36 34.60 -52.33
CA GLU A 157 -13.72 34.49 -50.90
C GLU A 157 -14.97 33.62 -50.67
N GLN A 158 -15.97 33.66 -51.57
CA GLN A 158 -17.15 32.83 -51.50
C GLN A 158 -16.88 31.35 -51.77
N ASP A 159 -16.06 31.02 -52.79
CA ASP A 159 -15.79 29.63 -53.17
C ASP A 159 -14.84 28.91 -52.19
N ILE A 160 -13.79 29.59 -51.72
CA ILE A 160 -12.79 28.98 -50.84
C ILE A 160 -13.34 28.76 -49.40
N THR A 161 -14.21 29.64 -48.90
CA THR A 161 -14.65 29.62 -47.52
C THR A 161 -15.56 28.41 -47.25
N SER A 162 -16.41 28.06 -48.19
CA SER A 162 -17.37 26.94 -48.03
C SER A 162 -16.67 25.57 -48.14
N GLU A 163 -15.73 25.38 -49.08
CA GLU A 163 -15.00 24.12 -49.26
C GLU A 163 -14.01 23.85 -48.11
N LYS A 164 -13.29 24.88 -47.67
CA LYS A 164 -12.40 24.73 -46.48
C LYS A 164 -13.14 24.39 -45.23
N ALA A 165 -14.30 25.02 -44.98
CA ALA A 165 -15.12 24.73 -43.80
C ALA A 165 -15.65 23.29 -43.79
N ALA A 166 -16.06 22.79 -44.98
CA ALA A 166 -16.50 21.42 -45.12
C ALA A 166 -15.36 20.40 -44.89
N LEU A 167 -14.18 20.66 -45.48
CA LEU A 167 -13.00 19.80 -45.31
C LEU A 167 -12.49 19.76 -43.88
N ILE A 168 -12.42 20.92 -43.21
CA ILE A 168 -12.03 21.00 -41.79
C ILE A 168 -12.99 20.23 -40.89
N ARG A 169 -14.31 20.32 -41.13
CA ARG A 169 -15.30 19.56 -40.38
C ARG A 169 -15.12 18.05 -40.56
N ASP A 170 -14.96 17.59 -41.80
CA ASP A 170 -14.79 16.17 -42.12
C ASP A 170 -13.52 15.61 -41.49
N LEU A 171 -12.41 16.30 -41.65
CA LEU A 171 -11.12 15.91 -41.04
C LEU A 171 -11.18 15.91 -39.50
N THR A 172 -11.82 16.91 -38.91
CA THR A 172 -11.97 16.98 -37.45
C THR A 172 -12.85 15.87 -36.91
N GLN A 173 -13.93 15.54 -37.62
CA GLN A 173 -14.81 14.46 -37.24
C GLN A 173 -14.12 13.10 -37.35
N LYS A 174 -13.43 12.85 -38.48
CA LYS A 174 -12.65 11.62 -38.67
C LYS A 174 -11.57 11.44 -37.59
N ALA A 175 -10.84 12.52 -37.28
CA ALA A 175 -9.83 12.48 -36.23
C ALA A 175 -10.42 12.18 -34.84
N LYS A 176 -11.60 12.74 -34.51
CA LYS A 176 -12.29 12.43 -33.26
C LYS A 176 -12.77 10.98 -33.19
N ASP A 177 -13.36 10.48 -34.28
CA ASP A 177 -13.89 9.10 -34.34
C ASP A 177 -12.74 8.08 -34.23
N GLU A 178 -11.61 8.36 -34.89
CA GLU A 178 -10.42 7.52 -34.85
C GLU A 178 -9.74 7.54 -33.45
N ALA A 179 -9.64 8.72 -32.83
CA ALA A 179 -9.13 8.86 -31.47
C ALA A 179 -10.00 8.13 -30.44
N LEU A 180 -11.33 8.21 -30.57
CA LEU A 180 -12.28 7.48 -29.70
C LEU A 180 -12.14 5.96 -29.87
N LYS A 181 -12.01 5.49 -31.12
CA LYS A 181 -11.84 4.07 -31.41
C LYS A 181 -10.54 3.53 -30.82
N ASN A 182 -9.42 4.23 -31.10
CA ASN A 182 -8.11 3.85 -30.59
C ASN A 182 -8.05 3.93 -29.06
N GLY A 183 -8.66 4.93 -28.45
CA GLY A 183 -8.77 5.05 -27.01
C GLY A 183 -9.50 3.86 -26.37
N ARG A 184 -10.63 3.43 -26.93
CA ARG A 184 -11.37 2.26 -26.46
C ARG A 184 -10.58 0.96 -26.61
N GLU A 185 -9.87 0.77 -27.73
CA GLU A 185 -9.02 -0.40 -27.95
C GLU A 185 -7.86 -0.47 -26.94
N ILE A 186 -7.20 0.67 -26.67
CA ILE A 186 -6.12 0.75 -25.69
C ILE A 186 -6.64 0.44 -24.27
N VAL A 187 -7.77 1.02 -23.88
CA VAL A 187 -8.39 0.78 -22.56
C VAL A 187 -8.82 -0.68 -22.44
N ALA A 188 -9.48 -1.24 -23.44
CA ALA A 188 -9.89 -2.64 -23.43
C ALA A 188 -8.69 -3.59 -23.32
N TYR A 189 -7.60 -3.30 -24.05
CA TYR A 189 -6.37 -4.08 -23.96
C TYR A 189 -5.69 -3.96 -22.61
N ALA A 190 -5.63 -2.76 -22.03
CA ALA A 190 -5.09 -2.53 -20.69
C ALA A 190 -5.89 -3.30 -19.62
N ILE A 191 -7.23 -3.23 -19.67
CA ILE A 191 -8.10 -3.99 -18.77
C ILE A 191 -7.83 -5.48 -18.90
N GLN A 192 -7.77 -6.01 -20.14
CA GLN A 192 -7.52 -7.45 -20.39
C GLN A 192 -6.17 -7.90 -19.83
N LYS A 193 -5.15 -7.06 -19.88
CA LYS A 193 -3.80 -7.38 -19.39
C LYS A 193 -3.68 -7.28 -17.86
N CYS A 194 -4.36 -6.33 -17.25
CA CYS A 194 -4.20 -6.02 -15.83
C CYS A 194 -5.31 -6.61 -14.94
N ALA A 195 -6.45 -7.00 -15.50
CA ALA A 195 -7.63 -7.41 -14.73
C ALA A 195 -7.38 -8.63 -13.82
N ALA A 196 -6.64 -9.63 -14.30
CA ALA A 196 -6.37 -10.84 -13.53
C ALA A 196 -5.44 -10.54 -12.34
N ASP A 197 -4.36 -9.82 -12.58
CA ASP A 197 -3.37 -9.47 -11.55
C ASP A 197 -3.98 -8.52 -10.51
N HIS A 198 -4.72 -7.51 -10.98
CA HIS A 198 -5.40 -6.54 -10.11
C HIS A 198 -6.51 -7.20 -9.28
N SER A 199 -7.28 -8.10 -9.87
CA SER A 199 -8.31 -8.85 -9.14
C SER A 199 -7.69 -9.73 -8.06
N ALA A 200 -6.61 -10.44 -8.35
CA ALA A 200 -5.90 -11.26 -7.36
C ALA A 200 -5.33 -10.42 -6.22
N GLU A 201 -4.71 -9.28 -6.54
CA GLU A 201 -4.09 -8.40 -5.53
C GLU A 201 -5.14 -7.74 -4.61
N THR A 202 -6.34 -7.45 -5.13
CA THR A 202 -7.40 -6.76 -4.37
C THR A 202 -8.36 -7.70 -3.65
N THR A 203 -8.48 -8.96 -4.06
CA THR A 203 -9.52 -9.87 -3.53
C THR A 203 -9.00 -10.97 -2.61
N VAL A 204 -7.70 -11.18 -2.52
CA VAL A 204 -7.11 -12.23 -1.67
C VAL A 204 -6.18 -11.68 -0.61
N SER A 205 -6.10 -12.37 0.51
CA SER A 205 -5.12 -12.15 1.58
C SER A 205 -4.48 -13.48 1.96
N ILE A 206 -3.17 -13.50 2.14
CA ILE A 206 -2.43 -14.72 2.48
C ILE A 206 -2.10 -14.68 3.97
N VAL A 207 -2.41 -15.75 4.68
CA VAL A 207 -2.06 -15.95 6.09
C VAL A 207 -0.98 -17.02 6.17
N PRO A 208 0.22 -16.68 6.65
CA PRO A 208 1.29 -17.66 6.85
C PRO A 208 0.98 -18.60 7.99
N LEU A 209 1.33 -19.86 7.82
CA LEU A 209 1.17 -20.90 8.85
C LEU A 209 2.55 -21.30 9.40
N PRO A 210 2.65 -21.64 10.70
CA PRO A 210 3.91 -22.12 11.29
C PRO A 210 4.32 -23.51 10.77
N SER A 211 3.36 -24.30 10.27
CA SER A 211 3.58 -25.61 9.62
C SER A 211 2.33 -26.04 8.86
N ASP A 212 2.49 -26.92 7.87
CA ASP A 212 1.35 -27.48 7.12
C ASP A 212 0.41 -28.34 7.95
N ASP A 213 0.85 -28.87 9.10
CA ASP A 213 -0.02 -29.63 10.04
C ASP A 213 -1.20 -28.79 10.55
N VAL A 214 -1.06 -27.47 10.58
CA VAL A 214 -2.12 -26.54 11.00
C VAL A 214 -3.28 -26.52 10.01
N LYS A 215 -3.04 -26.78 8.71
CA LYS A 215 -4.09 -26.84 7.68
C LYS A 215 -5.19 -27.82 8.05
N GLY A 216 -4.80 -29.05 8.45
CA GLY A 216 -5.78 -30.07 8.87
C GLY A 216 -6.63 -29.65 10.07
N ARG A 217 -6.06 -28.86 10.97
CA ARG A 217 -6.80 -28.32 12.16
C ARG A 217 -7.73 -27.19 11.77
N ILE A 218 -7.33 -26.33 10.83
CA ILE A 218 -8.18 -25.27 10.27
C ILE A 218 -9.37 -25.88 9.56
N ILE A 219 -9.17 -26.91 8.75
CA ILE A 219 -10.27 -27.64 8.09
C ILE A 219 -11.19 -28.29 9.13
N GLY A 220 -10.60 -29.01 10.08
CA GLY A 220 -11.31 -29.77 11.09
C GLY A 220 -12.03 -31.00 10.52
N ARG A 221 -12.60 -31.84 11.40
CA ARG A 221 -13.34 -33.05 10.98
C ARG A 221 -14.50 -32.65 10.06
N GLU A 222 -14.57 -33.26 8.87
CA GLU A 222 -15.62 -33.02 7.87
C GLU A 222 -15.76 -31.54 7.45
N GLY A 223 -14.69 -30.74 7.60
CA GLY A 223 -14.68 -29.32 7.26
C GLY A 223 -15.49 -28.42 8.19
N ARG A 224 -15.79 -28.86 9.42
CA ARG A 224 -16.66 -28.09 10.33
C ARG A 224 -16.03 -26.76 10.78
N ASN A 225 -14.72 -26.70 10.94
CA ASN A 225 -14.04 -25.49 11.40
C ASN A 225 -13.94 -24.45 10.27
N ILE A 226 -13.55 -24.89 9.08
CA ILE A 226 -13.49 -24.02 7.90
C ILE A 226 -14.87 -23.43 7.59
N ARG A 227 -15.92 -24.27 7.55
CA ARG A 227 -17.29 -23.78 7.34
C ARG A 227 -17.77 -22.82 8.42
N ALA A 228 -17.40 -23.03 9.68
CA ALA A 228 -17.74 -22.10 10.74
C ALA A 228 -17.07 -20.73 10.53
N LEU A 229 -15.80 -20.70 10.16
CA LEU A 229 -15.08 -19.46 9.89
C LEU A 229 -15.63 -18.74 8.65
N GLU A 230 -15.88 -19.46 7.55
CA GLU A 230 -16.49 -18.93 6.32
C GLU A 230 -17.90 -18.36 6.59
N THR A 231 -18.73 -19.07 7.34
CA THR A 231 -20.08 -18.61 7.68
C THR A 231 -20.06 -17.35 8.54
N LEU A 232 -19.15 -17.24 9.51
CA LEU A 232 -19.08 -16.12 10.45
C LEU A 232 -18.45 -14.86 9.82
N THR A 233 -17.53 -15.04 8.88
CA THR A 233 -16.81 -13.94 8.25
C THR A 233 -17.38 -13.56 6.87
N GLY A 234 -18.01 -14.53 6.18
CA GLY A 234 -18.43 -14.38 4.78
C GLY A 234 -17.26 -14.37 3.80
N ILE A 235 -16.12 -14.97 4.18
CA ILE A 235 -14.89 -15.03 3.38
C ILE A 235 -14.54 -16.49 3.13
N ASP A 236 -14.24 -16.82 1.87
CA ASP A 236 -13.85 -18.16 1.48
C ASP A 236 -12.38 -18.44 1.88
N LEU A 237 -12.14 -19.60 2.46
CA LEU A 237 -10.80 -20.07 2.78
C LEU A 237 -10.34 -21.09 1.77
N ILE A 238 -9.31 -20.76 1.02
CA ILE A 238 -8.69 -21.64 0.04
C ILE A 238 -7.45 -22.26 0.68
N ILE A 239 -7.52 -23.58 0.88
CA ILE A 239 -6.43 -24.39 1.43
C ILE A 239 -5.99 -25.33 0.33
N ASP A 240 -4.93 -24.96 -0.34
CA ASP A 240 -4.32 -25.68 -1.45
C ASP A 240 -2.94 -26.25 -1.09
N ASP A 241 -2.18 -26.69 -2.11
CA ASP A 241 -0.82 -27.22 -1.94
C ASP A 241 0.24 -26.12 -1.69
N THR A 242 -0.14 -24.85 -1.57
CA THR A 242 0.80 -23.77 -1.23
C THR A 242 1.41 -24.03 0.14
N PRO A 243 2.74 -24.19 0.27
CA PRO A 243 3.38 -24.53 1.54
C PRO A 243 3.13 -23.44 2.59
N GLU A 244 2.80 -23.86 3.80
CA GLU A 244 2.72 -23.01 5.00
C GLU A 244 1.89 -21.73 4.81
N ALA A 245 0.80 -21.80 4.03
CA ALA A 245 -0.08 -20.68 3.80
C ALA A 245 -1.55 -21.10 3.64
N VAL A 246 -2.46 -20.18 3.98
CA VAL A 246 -3.90 -20.22 3.67
C VAL A 246 -4.26 -18.92 2.96
N ILE A 247 -5.06 -19.03 1.92
CA ILE A 247 -5.54 -17.91 1.14
C ILE A 247 -6.98 -17.58 1.59
N LEU A 248 -7.19 -16.33 1.95
CA LEU A 248 -8.52 -15.77 2.25
C LEU A 248 -9.02 -15.02 1.02
N SER A 249 -10.16 -15.44 0.47
CA SER A 249 -10.74 -14.86 -0.75
C SER A 249 -12.08 -14.20 -0.45
N GLY A 250 -12.25 -12.97 -0.90
CA GLY A 250 -13.49 -12.21 -0.77
C GLY A 250 -13.35 -10.78 -1.24
N PHE A 251 -14.43 -10.20 -1.72
CA PHE A 251 -14.45 -8.82 -2.25
C PHE A 251 -14.39 -7.75 -1.15
N ASP A 252 -14.98 -8.04 0.02
CA ASP A 252 -15.01 -7.08 1.13
C ASP A 252 -13.67 -7.10 1.90
N PRO A 253 -12.86 -6.03 1.82
CA PRO A 253 -11.56 -5.99 2.47
C PRO A 253 -11.64 -5.97 4.00
N LEU A 254 -12.72 -5.44 4.59
CA LEU A 254 -12.90 -5.40 6.03
C LEU A 254 -13.23 -6.79 6.56
N ARG A 255 -14.10 -7.55 5.89
CA ARG A 255 -14.40 -8.93 6.25
C ARG A 255 -13.16 -9.82 6.10
N ARG A 256 -12.36 -9.60 5.02
CA ARG A 256 -11.10 -10.33 4.83
C ARG A 256 -10.12 -10.06 5.98
N GLU A 257 -10.04 -8.80 6.43
CA GLU A 257 -9.18 -8.43 7.55
C GLU A 257 -9.66 -9.05 8.87
N VAL A 258 -10.97 -9.08 9.13
CA VAL A 258 -11.54 -9.81 10.28
C VAL A 258 -11.16 -11.30 10.22
N ALA A 259 -11.30 -11.93 9.05
CA ALA A 259 -10.95 -13.34 8.88
C ALA A 259 -9.44 -13.57 9.11
N ARG A 260 -8.58 -12.67 8.61
CA ARG A 260 -7.14 -12.72 8.81
C ARG A 260 -6.76 -12.66 10.28
N ILE A 261 -7.22 -11.62 10.98
CA ILE A 261 -6.95 -11.42 12.41
C ILE A 261 -7.48 -12.61 13.25
N ALA A 262 -8.70 -13.09 12.94
CA ALA A 262 -9.29 -14.21 13.63
C ALA A 262 -8.49 -15.50 13.43
N LEU A 263 -8.05 -15.76 12.18
CA LEU A 263 -7.26 -16.94 11.84
C LEU A 263 -5.87 -16.91 12.51
N GLU A 264 -5.18 -15.77 12.47
CA GLU A 264 -3.90 -15.60 13.19
C GLU A 264 -4.03 -15.89 14.69
N LYS A 265 -5.05 -15.31 15.35
CA LYS A 265 -5.32 -15.58 16.77
C LYS A 265 -5.65 -17.05 17.06
N LEU A 266 -6.33 -17.73 16.14
CA LEU A 266 -6.62 -19.15 16.26
C LEU A 266 -5.37 -20.02 16.12
N ILE A 267 -4.46 -19.62 15.24
CA ILE A 267 -3.17 -20.28 15.03
C ILE A 267 -2.29 -20.11 16.27
N ASP A 268 -2.20 -18.91 16.80
CA ASP A 268 -1.41 -18.58 18.01
C ASP A 268 -1.94 -19.29 19.25
N ASP A 269 -3.27 -19.29 19.47
CA ASP A 269 -3.91 -20.00 20.60
C ASP A 269 -3.77 -21.54 20.46
N GLY A 270 -3.70 -22.03 19.23
CA GLY A 270 -3.60 -23.45 18.96
C GLY A 270 -4.88 -24.25 19.14
N ARG A 271 -5.98 -23.68 19.58
CA ARG A 271 -7.28 -24.35 19.79
C ARG A 271 -8.27 -23.94 18.71
N ILE A 272 -8.41 -24.78 17.68
CA ILE A 272 -9.29 -24.50 16.54
C ILE A 272 -10.53 -25.40 16.64
N HIS A 273 -11.65 -24.84 17.09
CA HIS A 273 -12.98 -25.47 17.15
C HIS A 273 -14.08 -24.39 17.04
N PRO A 274 -15.31 -24.73 16.62
CA PRO A 274 -16.34 -23.74 16.27
C PRO A 274 -16.60 -22.65 17.33
N ALA A 275 -16.74 -23.02 18.60
CA ALA A 275 -16.97 -22.05 19.68
C ALA A 275 -15.77 -21.08 19.86
N LYS A 276 -14.53 -21.55 19.64
CA LYS A 276 -13.35 -20.71 19.72
C LYS A 276 -13.21 -19.82 18.49
N ILE A 277 -13.64 -20.31 17.32
CA ILE A 277 -13.70 -19.52 16.08
C ILE A 277 -14.66 -18.34 16.27
N GLU A 278 -15.87 -18.59 16.80
CA GLU A 278 -16.84 -17.53 17.10
C GLU A 278 -16.26 -16.47 18.06
N GLU A 279 -15.62 -16.91 19.15
CA GLU A 279 -14.94 -16.02 20.11
C GLU A 279 -13.85 -15.17 19.41
N MET A 280 -13.01 -15.79 18.57
CA MET A 280 -11.91 -15.09 17.93
C MET A 280 -12.39 -14.15 16.82
N VAL A 281 -13.43 -14.51 16.08
CA VAL A 281 -14.06 -13.63 15.09
C VAL A 281 -14.65 -12.39 15.77
N GLU A 282 -15.31 -12.55 16.92
CA GLU A 282 -15.87 -11.40 17.64
C GLU A 282 -14.76 -10.48 18.20
N LYS A 283 -13.68 -11.08 18.74
CA LYS A 283 -12.49 -10.32 19.17
C LYS A 283 -11.83 -9.59 17.99
N ALA A 284 -11.74 -10.24 16.83
CA ALA A 284 -11.17 -9.64 15.63
C ALA A 284 -11.98 -8.45 15.14
N LYS A 285 -13.32 -8.54 15.19
CA LYS A 285 -14.21 -7.39 14.87
C LYS A 285 -13.98 -6.21 15.80
N GLN A 286 -13.85 -6.46 17.10
CA GLN A 286 -13.58 -5.41 18.10
C GLN A 286 -12.23 -4.75 17.85
N GLU A 287 -11.18 -5.53 17.66
CA GLU A 287 -9.83 -5.04 17.38
C GLU A 287 -9.76 -4.26 16.07
N LEU A 288 -10.42 -4.75 15.01
CA LEU A 288 -10.51 -4.03 13.75
C LEU A 288 -11.24 -2.68 13.93
N ALA A 289 -12.32 -2.65 14.71
CA ALA A 289 -13.05 -1.40 14.98
C ALA A 289 -12.19 -0.39 15.73
N GLU A 290 -11.38 -0.82 16.69
CA GLU A 290 -10.41 0.02 17.40
C GLU A 290 -9.31 0.52 16.46
N THR A 291 -8.78 -0.36 15.59
CA THR A 291 -7.77 0.00 14.59
C THR A 291 -8.33 1.02 13.60
N ILE A 292 -9.54 0.80 13.07
CA ILE A 292 -10.21 1.74 12.17
C ILE A 292 -10.34 3.12 12.83
N ARG A 293 -10.77 3.17 14.08
CA ARG A 293 -10.89 4.43 14.81
C ARG A 293 -9.53 5.11 14.98
N SER A 294 -8.52 4.38 15.42
CA SER A 294 -7.16 4.89 15.62
C SER A 294 -6.54 5.42 14.34
N GLU A 295 -6.74 4.74 13.20
CA GLU A 295 -6.24 5.18 11.91
C GLU A 295 -6.96 6.44 11.40
N GLY A 296 -8.26 6.56 11.64
CA GLY A 296 -9.00 7.78 11.34
C GLY A 296 -8.56 8.97 12.19
N GLU A 297 -8.33 8.76 13.49
CA GLU A 297 -7.78 9.76 14.40
C GLU A 297 -6.35 10.17 13.98
N ARG A 298 -5.51 9.22 13.60
CA ARG A 298 -4.17 9.47 13.07
C ARG A 298 -4.21 10.31 11.80
N ALA A 299 -5.06 9.96 10.84
CA ALA A 299 -5.19 10.69 9.58
C ALA A 299 -5.68 12.13 9.80
N ALA A 300 -6.64 12.34 10.68
CA ALA A 300 -7.11 13.67 11.05
C ALA A 300 -6.01 14.51 11.72
N LEU A 301 -5.22 13.90 12.62
CA LEU A 301 -4.12 14.56 13.30
C LEU A 301 -2.98 14.91 12.33
N GLU A 302 -2.56 13.97 11.48
CA GLU A 302 -1.51 14.13 10.48
C GLU A 302 -1.86 15.21 9.46
N SER A 303 -3.11 15.22 9.00
CA SER A 303 -3.62 16.29 8.14
C SER A 303 -3.90 17.59 8.89
N GLY A 304 -3.82 17.64 10.22
CA GLY A 304 -4.12 18.81 11.03
C GLY A 304 -5.59 19.27 10.96
N VAL A 305 -6.52 18.36 10.68
CA VAL A 305 -7.96 18.63 10.64
C VAL A 305 -8.59 18.36 12.00
N ILE A 306 -9.10 19.39 12.63
CA ILE A 306 -9.66 19.34 14.00
C ILE A 306 -11.19 19.36 13.96
N GLY A 307 -11.82 18.70 14.94
CA GLY A 307 -13.27 18.79 15.15
C GLY A 307 -14.09 18.01 14.12
N LEU A 308 -13.57 16.88 13.63
CA LEU A 308 -14.36 15.91 12.86
C LEU A 308 -15.35 15.17 13.76
N ASN A 309 -16.52 14.88 13.22
CA ASN A 309 -17.48 14.02 13.90
C ASN A 309 -16.86 12.61 14.09
N PRO A 310 -17.01 11.95 15.26
CA PRO A 310 -16.47 10.61 15.51
C PRO A 310 -16.87 9.57 14.46
N GLU A 311 -18.05 9.65 13.86
CA GLU A 311 -18.48 8.74 12.80
C GLU A 311 -17.72 9.02 11.47
N LEU A 312 -17.41 10.28 11.15
CA LEU A 312 -16.55 10.62 10.01
C LEU A 312 -15.12 10.09 10.22
N ILE A 313 -14.62 10.15 11.45
CA ILE A 313 -13.31 9.58 11.81
C ILE A 313 -13.29 8.07 11.56
N LYS A 314 -14.35 7.35 11.92
CA LYS A 314 -14.45 5.91 11.64
C LYS A 314 -14.52 5.63 10.15
N LEU A 315 -15.29 6.40 9.38
CA LEU A 315 -15.36 6.25 7.93
C LEU A 315 -14.02 6.53 7.28
N LEU A 316 -13.32 7.57 7.72
CA LEU A 316 -11.96 7.88 7.28
C LEU A 316 -11.01 6.72 7.55
N GLY A 317 -11.06 6.12 8.74
CA GLY A 317 -10.25 4.96 9.10
C GLY A 317 -10.54 3.71 8.26
N LYS A 318 -11.79 3.50 7.80
CA LYS A 318 -12.14 2.41 6.87
C LYS A 318 -11.40 2.53 5.54
N LEU A 319 -11.08 3.75 5.08
CA LEU A 319 -10.35 3.98 3.84
C LEU A 319 -8.93 3.37 3.84
N LYS A 320 -8.37 3.04 5.01
CA LYS A 320 -7.11 2.28 5.13
C LYS A 320 -7.18 0.94 4.41
N TYR A 321 -8.34 0.32 4.39
CA TYR A 321 -8.57 -1.00 3.81
C TYR A 321 -9.12 -0.92 2.39
N ARG A 322 -9.24 0.29 1.84
CA ARG A 322 -9.72 0.53 0.48
C ARG A 322 -8.56 0.94 -0.42
N THR A 323 -8.43 0.23 -1.52
CA THR A 323 -7.50 0.57 -2.61
C THR A 323 -8.31 1.02 -3.83
N SER A 324 -7.92 2.12 -4.45
CA SER A 324 -8.50 2.64 -5.68
C SER A 324 -7.37 3.05 -6.61
N TYR A 325 -7.40 2.63 -7.88
CA TYR A 325 -6.35 2.89 -8.88
C TYR A 325 -4.93 2.56 -8.40
N GLY A 326 -4.78 1.47 -7.63
CA GLY A 326 -3.49 1.03 -7.09
C GLY A 326 -2.97 1.85 -5.91
N GLN A 327 -3.77 2.77 -5.36
CA GLN A 327 -3.41 3.60 -4.20
C GLN A 327 -4.31 3.28 -3.01
N ASN A 328 -3.73 3.36 -1.81
CA ASN A 328 -4.50 3.34 -0.58
C ASN A 328 -5.26 4.65 -0.43
N VAL A 329 -6.60 4.57 -0.34
CA VAL A 329 -7.47 5.76 -0.34
C VAL A 329 -7.24 6.67 0.87
N LEU A 330 -6.91 6.13 2.05
CA LEU A 330 -6.60 6.94 3.22
C LEU A 330 -5.33 7.77 3.03
N ASN A 331 -4.27 7.15 2.52
CA ASN A 331 -3.02 7.86 2.25
C ASN A 331 -3.19 8.91 1.17
N HIS A 332 -3.93 8.58 0.10
CA HIS A 332 -4.31 9.53 -0.94
C HIS A 332 -5.08 10.73 -0.35
N SER A 333 -6.07 10.51 0.50
CA SER A 333 -6.82 11.59 1.16
C SER A 333 -5.92 12.49 2.01
N ILE A 334 -4.92 11.94 2.70
CA ILE A 334 -3.92 12.71 3.46
C ILE A 334 -3.04 13.53 2.51
N GLU A 335 -2.56 12.95 1.42
CA GLU A 335 -1.75 13.64 0.40
C GLU A 335 -2.53 14.79 -0.24
N VAL A 336 -3.76 14.56 -0.70
CA VAL A 336 -4.62 15.59 -1.28
C VAL A 336 -4.91 16.71 -0.27
N SER A 337 -5.18 16.36 0.99
CA SER A 337 -5.37 17.32 2.08
C SER A 337 -4.16 18.26 2.24
N ASN A 338 -2.96 17.70 2.22
CA ASN A 338 -1.72 18.47 2.36
C ASN A 338 -1.43 19.33 1.13
N LEU A 339 -1.64 18.79 -0.08
CA LEU A 339 -1.47 19.54 -1.33
C LEU A 339 -2.46 20.71 -1.44
N ALA A 340 -3.73 20.44 -1.17
CA ALA A 340 -4.77 21.49 -1.18
C ALA A 340 -4.45 22.60 -0.17
N ARG A 341 -3.95 22.23 1.01
CA ARG A 341 -3.48 23.19 2.02
C ARG A 341 -2.37 24.08 1.49
N ILE A 342 -1.31 23.48 0.93
CA ILE A 342 -0.14 24.21 0.42
C ILE A 342 -0.56 25.18 -0.69
N MET A 343 -1.37 24.71 -1.63
CA MET A 343 -1.87 25.56 -2.72
C MET A 343 -2.75 26.70 -2.21
N ALA A 344 -3.61 26.44 -1.21
CA ALA A 344 -4.45 27.47 -0.61
C ALA A 344 -3.59 28.53 0.14
N GLU A 345 -2.55 28.11 0.86
CA GLU A 345 -1.61 29.01 1.54
C GLU A 345 -0.88 29.94 0.54
N GLU A 346 -0.37 29.36 -0.56
CA GLU A 346 0.33 30.12 -1.61
C GLU A 346 -0.59 31.13 -2.34
N LEU A 347 -1.86 30.80 -2.48
CA LEU A 347 -2.87 31.66 -3.12
C LEU A 347 -3.57 32.61 -2.16
N GLY A 348 -3.26 32.56 -0.85
CA GLY A 348 -3.90 33.38 0.18
C GLY A 348 -5.36 33.04 0.45
N LEU A 349 -5.76 31.76 0.23
CA LEU A 349 -7.09 31.24 0.44
C LEU A 349 -7.23 30.58 1.85
N ASP A 350 -8.44 30.09 2.19
CA ASP A 350 -8.64 29.38 3.45
C ASP A 350 -8.04 27.97 3.42
N ALA A 351 -6.80 27.87 3.88
CA ALA A 351 -6.06 26.62 3.98
C ALA A 351 -6.72 25.59 4.91
N LYS A 352 -7.52 26.01 5.89
CA LYS A 352 -8.22 25.07 6.77
C LYS A 352 -9.40 24.41 6.05
N LEU A 353 -10.12 25.18 5.25
CA LEU A 353 -11.21 24.70 4.42
C LEU A 353 -10.69 23.76 3.33
N ALA A 354 -9.64 24.15 2.61
CA ALA A 354 -9.03 23.35 1.54
C ALA A 354 -8.50 22.01 2.08
N ARG A 355 -7.79 22.05 3.21
CA ARG A 355 -7.29 20.86 3.90
C ARG A 355 -8.40 19.90 4.30
N ARG A 356 -9.47 20.43 4.89
CA ARG A 356 -10.62 19.65 5.35
C ARG A 356 -11.37 19.02 4.18
N ALA A 357 -11.58 19.77 3.12
CA ALA A 357 -12.18 19.27 1.89
C ALA A 357 -11.32 18.17 1.24
N GLY A 358 -10.00 18.38 1.14
CA GLY A 358 -9.07 17.39 0.63
C GLY A 358 -9.06 16.09 1.43
N LEU A 359 -9.16 16.15 2.77
CA LEU A 359 -9.22 14.94 3.59
C LEU A 359 -10.52 14.15 3.41
N LEU A 360 -11.62 14.83 3.12
CA LEU A 360 -12.97 14.25 3.08
C LEU A 360 -13.47 13.98 1.66
N HIS A 361 -12.73 14.36 0.61
CA HIS A 361 -13.23 14.30 -0.78
C HIS A 361 -13.68 12.89 -1.19
N ASP A 362 -12.97 11.88 -0.75
CA ASP A 362 -13.20 10.48 -1.07
C ASP A 362 -13.89 9.67 0.04
N ILE A 363 -14.48 10.34 1.05
CA ILE A 363 -15.07 9.67 2.21
C ILE A 363 -16.18 8.68 1.83
N GLY A 364 -16.86 8.90 0.71
CA GLY A 364 -17.90 7.99 0.20
C GLY A 364 -17.38 6.62 -0.19
N LYS A 365 -16.12 6.50 -0.57
CA LYS A 365 -15.48 5.20 -0.87
C LYS A 365 -15.41 4.25 0.32
N ALA A 366 -15.69 4.74 1.54
CA ALA A 366 -15.80 3.89 2.72
C ALA A 366 -17.11 3.07 2.76
N LEU A 367 -18.12 3.41 1.95
CA LEU A 367 -19.45 2.80 1.94
C LEU A 367 -19.96 2.47 0.52
N ASP A 368 -19.18 2.67 -0.53
CA ASP A 368 -19.58 2.44 -1.93
C ASP A 368 -19.93 0.98 -2.25
N HIS A 369 -19.51 0.03 -1.43
CA HIS A 369 -19.93 -1.37 -1.50
C HIS A 369 -21.26 -1.65 -0.79
N ASP A 370 -21.64 -0.81 0.17
CA ASP A 370 -22.81 -1.02 1.01
C ASP A 370 -24.02 -0.16 0.56
N MET A 371 -23.79 0.86 -0.29
CA MET A 371 -24.81 1.82 -0.75
C MET A 371 -24.81 1.92 -2.27
N GLU A 372 -26.00 2.11 -2.85
CA GLU A 372 -26.15 2.43 -4.28
C GLU A 372 -25.82 3.92 -4.52
N GLY A 373 -25.09 4.22 -5.58
CA GLY A 373 -24.71 5.57 -5.98
C GLY A 373 -23.21 5.71 -6.22
N THR A 374 -22.82 6.88 -6.69
CA THR A 374 -21.40 7.21 -6.84
C THR A 374 -20.79 7.56 -5.47
N HIS A 375 -19.48 7.36 -5.31
CA HIS A 375 -18.79 7.74 -4.06
C HIS A 375 -18.95 9.22 -3.74
N VAL A 376 -19.15 10.08 -4.74
CA VAL A 376 -19.44 11.52 -4.56
C VAL A 376 -20.79 11.72 -3.92
N GLU A 377 -21.84 11.11 -4.48
CA GLU A 377 -23.21 11.20 -3.95
C GLU A 377 -23.28 10.68 -2.51
N ILE A 378 -22.72 9.50 -2.27
CA ILE A 378 -22.63 8.87 -0.94
C ILE A 378 -21.86 9.78 0.02
N GLY A 379 -20.71 10.32 -0.40
CA GLY A 379 -19.90 11.23 0.39
C GLY A 379 -20.66 12.50 0.79
N VAL A 380 -21.34 13.12 -0.17
CA VAL A 380 -22.19 14.31 0.06
C VAL A 380 -23.33 14.03 1.04
N GLU A 381 -24.02 12.88 0.90
CA GLU A 381 -25.08 12.47 1.81
C GLU A 381 -24.56 12.30 3.25
N ILE A 382 -23.42 11.63 3.40
CA ILE A 382 -22.75 11.43 4.69
C ILE A 382 -22.38 12.77 5.32
N LEU A 383 -21.74 13.65 4.56
CA LEU A 383 -21.30 14.95 5.06
C LEU A 383 -22.47 15.84 5.46
N LYS A 384 -23.58 15.83 4.69
CA LYS A 384 -24.85 16.50 5.05
C LYS A 384 -25.45 15.93 6.33
N LYS A 385 -25.49 14.60 6.48
CA LYS A 385 -25.99 13.92 7.68
C LYS A 385 -25.24 14.34 8.95
N PHE A 386 -23.93 14.50 8.87
CA PHE A 386 -23.08 14.90 10.00
C PHE A 386 -22.90 16.42 10.11
N LYS A 387 -23.68 17.20 9.35
CA LYS A 387 -23.72 18.69 9.39
C LYS A 387 -22.34 19.30 9.15
N GLU A 388 -21.62 18.79 8.17
CA GLU A 388 -20.35 19.34 7.74
C GLU A 388 -20.55 20.73 7.10
N ASN A 389 -19.48 21.52 7.02
CA ASN A 389 -19.51 22.84 6.40
C ASN A 389 -20.00 22.76 4.93
N PRO A 390 -21.03 23.54 4.54
CA PRO A 390 -21.56 23.53 3.18
C PRO A 390 -20.50 23.77 2.09
N LEU A 391 -19.48 24.57 2.36
CA LEU A 391 -18.38 24.83 1.41
C LEU A 391 -17.50 23.58 1.23
N VAL A 392 -17.27 22.81 2.30
CA VAL A 392 -16.59 21.51 2.22
C VAL A 392 -17.45 20.52 1.43
N ILE A 393 -18.74 20.48 1.67
CA ILE A 393 -19.67 19.61 0.94
C ILE A 393 -19.64 19.93 -0.55
N ASN A 394 -19.71 21.22 -0.92
CA ASN A 394 -19.61 21.61 -2.34
C ASN A 394 -18.25 21.24 -2.96
N ALA A 395 -17.17 21.42 -2.23
CA ALA A 395 -15.84 21.01 -2.73
C ALA A 395 -15.77 19.51 -2.98
N VAL A 396 -16.36 18.69 -2.10
CA VAL A 396 -16.48 17.23 -2.29
C VAL A 396 -17.39 16.89 -3.47
N GLU A 397 -18.51 17.59 -3.64
CA GLU A 397 -19.44 17.38 -4.74
C GLU A 397 -18.85 17.74 -6.11
N ALA A 398 -17.99 18.77 -6.14
CA ALA A 398 -17.41 19.32 -7.37
C ALA A 398 -16.08 18.67 -7.80
N HIS A 399 -15.48 17.81 -6.98
CA HIS A 399 -14.09 17.35 -7.23
C HIS A 399 -13.91 16.53 -8.49
N HIS A 400 -14.96 15.96 -9.07
CA HIS A 400 -14.94 15.30 -10.39
C HIS A 400 -15.49 16.18 -11.53
N GLY A 401 -15.92 17.41 -11.23
CA GLY A 401 -16.42 18.34 -12.24
C GLY A 401 -17.89 18.15 -12.63
N ASP A 402 -18.63 17.29 -11.94
CA ASP A 402 -20.06 17.07 -12.20
C ASP A 402 -20.93 18.26 -11.71
N VAL A 403 -20.42 19.02 -10.75
CA VAL A 403 -21.07 20.22 -10.18
C VAL A 403 -20.08 21.39 -10.22
N GLU A 404 -20.59 22.61 -10.42
CA GLU A 404 -19.75 23.82 -10.40
C GLU A 404 -19.18 24.08 -8.98
N PRO A 405 -17.88 24.32 -8.85
CA PRO A 405 -17.26 24.71 -7.59
C PRO A 405 -17.69 26.13 -7.21
N GLN A 406 -18.17 26.31 -5.96
CA GLN A 406 -18.64 27.60 -5.45
C GLN A 406 -17.52 28.45 -4.85
N THR A 407 -16.36 27.88 -4.58
CA THR A 407 -15.20 28.56 -3.98
C THR A 407 -13.91 28.21 -4.71
N LEU A 408 -12.89 29.06 -4.55
CA LEU A 408 -11.58 28.79 -5.13
C LEU A 408 -10.92 27.56 -4.48
N GLU A 409 -11.17 27.29 -3.21
CA GLU A 409 -10.74 26.09 -2.51
C GLU A 409 -11.33 24.81 -3.13
N ALA A 410 -12.60 24.88 -3.57
CA ALA A 410 -13.22 23.77 -4.31
C ALA A 410 -12.57 23.57 -5.69
N CYS A 411 -12.18 24.67 -6.38
CA CYS A 411 -11.42 24.58 -7.62
C CYS A 411 -10.05 23.93 -7.41
N LEU A 412 -9.38 24.22 -6.29
CA LEU A 412 -8.10 23.58 -5.95
C LEU A 412 -8.23 22.07 -5.80
N LEU A 413 -9.31 21.60 -5.25
CA LEU A 413 -9.56 20.17 -5.07
C LEU A 413 -9.76 19.46 -6.41
N TYR A 414 -10.48 20.08 -7.36
CA TYR A 414 -10.63 19.60 -8.72
C TYR A 414 -9.28 19.56 -9.51
N THR A 415 -8.43 20.56 -9.27
CA THR A 415 -7.11 20.69 -9.94
C THR A 415 -5.98 19.98 -9.21
N SER A 416 -6.28 19.36 -8.08
CA SER A 416 -5.35 18.64 -7.20
C SER A 416 -5.46 17.11 -7.36
N PRO A 417 -5.55 16.57 -8.61
CA PRO A 417 -5.38 15.13 -8.78
C PRO A 417 -4.00 14.77 -8.26
N SER A 418 -3.88 13.63 -7.61
CA SER A 418 -2.59 13.05 -7.32
C SER A 418 -1.77 13.00 -8.60
N PRO A 419 -0.45 13.26 -8.59
CA PRO A 419 0.40 13.13 -9.78
C PRO A 419 0.32 11.75 -10.45
N ARG A 420 -0.48 10.85 -9.89
CA ARG A 420 -0.69 9.47 -10.35
C ARG A 420 -2.08 9.23 -10.93
N ASP A 421 -3.02 10.14 -10.77
CA ASP A 421 -4.32 10.17 -11.43
C ASP A 421 -4.22 10.92 -12.77
#